data_a56863a6252463240cf40b7ce44f6d06
#
_entry.id   a56863a6252463240cf40b7ce44f6d06
#
_cell.length_a   1.000
_cell.length_b   1.000
_cell.length_c   1.000
_cell.angle_alpha   90.00
_cell.angle_beta   90.00
_cell.angle_gamma   90.00
#
_symmetry.space_group_name_H-M   'P 1'
#
loop_
_entity.id
_entity.type
_entity.pdbx_description
1 polymer ?
#
loop_
_entity_poly.entity_id
_entity_poly.type
_entity_poly.pdbx_seq_one_letter_code
_entity_poly.pdbx_strand_id
1 'polypeptide(L)' 'MKKLRGRFNIVLRPEPEGGFTAIVPILPGCVTYGRTLAEAKEMARDAISGYIDSLKKHKEPIPT' A
#
# COMPACT_ATOMS: atom_id res chain seq x y z
N MET A 1 20.75 -1.47 -11.24
CA MET A 1 20.14 -1.46 -10.95
C MET A 1 19.58 -1.44 -10.50
N LYS A 2 19.20 -1.64 -10.06
CA LYS A 2 18.41 -1.71 -9.75
C LYS A 2 17.85 -1.42 -9.03
N LYS A 3 17.36 -1.37 -8.82
CA LYS A 3 16.63 -1.08 -8.20
C LYS A 3 16.06 -1.46 -7.39
N LEU A 4 15.94 -1.34 -6.58
CA LEU A 4 15.18 -1.79 -5.83
C LEU A 4 14.07 -1.63 -5.71
N ARG A 5 13.79 -1.96 -5.47
CA ARG A 5 12.85 -1.83 -5.36
C ARG A 5 11.97 -2.46 -4.64
N GLY A 6 11.57 -2.34 -3.88
CA GLY A 6 10.65 -3.16 -3.23
C GLY A 6 9.36 -3.23 -4.01
N ARG A 7 8.90 -4.38 -4.27
CA ARG A 7 7.62 -4.58 -4.92
C ARG A 7 6.63 -5.05 -3.89
N PHE A 8 5.49 -4.37 -3.85
CA PHE A 8 4.45 -4.73 -2.91
C PHE A 8 3.20 -5.10 -3.68
N ASN A 9 2.63 -6.25 -3.36
CA ASN A 9 1.36 -6.65 -3.94
C ASN A 9 0.25 -5.85 -3.29
N ILE A 10 -0.65 -5.35 -4.11
CA ILE A 10 -1.82 -4.61 -3.66
C ILE A 10 -3.04 -5.41 -4.04
N VAL A 11 -3.84 -5.77 -3.06
CA VAL A 11 -5.11 -6.46 -3.30
C VAL A 11 -6.20 -5.40 -3.37
N LEU A 12 -6.92 -5.37 -4.49
CA LEU A 12 -7.99 -4.39 -4.70
C LEU A 12 -9.31 -5.12 -4.64
N ARG A 13 -10.14 -4.74 -3.70
CA ARG A 13 -11.44 -5.38 -3.49
C ARG A 13 -12.56 -4.39 -3.76
N PRO A 14 -13.43 -4.68 -4.74
CA PRO A 14 -14.58 -3.80 -4.95
C PRO A 14 -15.53 -3.88 -3.76
N GLU A 15 -16.05 -2.72 -3.36
CA GLU A 15 -16.97 -2.65 -2.24
C GLU A 15 -18.40 -2.56 -2.75
N PRO A 16 -19.35 -3.20 -2.04
CA PRO A 16 -20.75 -3.21 -2.50
C PRO A 16 -21.35 -1.83 -2.65
N GLU A 17 -20.88 -0.87 -1.87
CA GLU A 17 -21.41 0.48 -1.89
C GLU A 17 -20.71 1.38 -2.88
N GLY A 18 -19.76 0.83 -3.60
CA GLY A 18 -18.97 1.58 -4.56
C GLY A 18 -17.56 1.79 -4.04
N GLY A 19 -16.64 2.00 -4.98
CA GLY A 19 -15.25 2.19 -4.63
C GLY A 19 -14.52 0.89 -4.41
N PHE A 20 -13.28 1.01 -3.98
CA PHE A 20 -12.37 -0.12 -3.81
C PHE A 20 -11.56 0.03 -2.54
N THR A 21 -11.40 -1.07 -1.83
CA THR A 21 -10.46 -1.16 -0.72
C THR A 21 -9.15 -1.72 -1.24
N ALA A 22 -8.05 -1.06 -0.92
CA ALA A 22 -6.72 -1.50 -1.31
C ALA A 22 -6.00 -1.99 -0.06
N ILE A 23 -5.52 -3.23 -0.13
CA ILE A 23 -4.85 -3.88 1.00
C ILE A 23 -3.45 -4.26 0.56
N VAL A 24 -2.46 -3.95 1.39
CA VAL A 24 -1.08 -4.37 1.17
C VAL A 24 -0.76 -5.44 2.22
N PRO A 25 -0.92 -6.73 1.86
CA PRO A 25 -0.88 -7.79 2.89
C PRO A 25 0.43 -7.89 3.65
N ILE A 26 1.55 -7.57 3.00
CA ILE A 26 2.85 -7.69 3.64
C ILE A 26 3.11 -6.58 4.66
N LEU A 27 2.32 -5.51 4.61
CA LEU A 27 2.43 -4.39 5.55
C LEU A 27 1.21 -4.40 6.47
N PRO A 28 1.33 -4.93 7.69
CA PRO A 28 0.17 -5.02 8.58
C PRO A 28 -0.49 -3.67 8.81
N GLY A 29 -1.80 -3.63 8.65
CA GLY A 29 -2.56 -2.40 8.84
C GLY A 29 -2.54 -1.45 7.66
N CYS A 30 -1.85 -1.78 6.58
CA CYS A 30 -1.79 -0.91 5.41
C CYS A 30 -3.01 -1.14 4.53
N VAL A 31 -4.08 -0.44 4.84
CA VAL A 31 -5.37 -0.55 4.14
C VAL A 31 -5.83 0.85 3.78
N THR A 32 -6.21 1.04 2.53
CA THR A 32 -6.70 2.33 2.05
C THR A 32 -7.97 2.13 1.24
N TYR A 33 -8.59 3.23 0.85
CA TYR A 33 -9.82 3.20 0.09
C TYR A 33 -9.75 4.25 -1.01
N GLY A 34 -10.35 3.97 -2.16
CA GLY A 34 -10.49 4.93 -3.23
C GLY A 34 -11.84 4.75 -3.91
N ARG A 35 -12.37 5.81 -4.48
CA ARG A 35 -13.66 5.75 -5.17
C ARG A 35 -13.56 5.03 -6.50
N THR A 36 -12.39 5.09 -7.12
CA THR A 36 -12.13 4.42 -8.38
C THR A 36 -10.93 3.50 -8.21
N LEU A 37 -10.75 2.59 -9.16
CA LEU A 37 -9.61 1.71 -9.15
C LEU A 37 -8.30 2.49 -9.15
N ALA A 38 -8.22 3.51 -10.00
CA ALA A 38 -7.02 4.34 -10.10
C ALA A 38 -6.75 5.07 -8.80
N GLU A 39 -7.78 5.63 -8.18
CA GLU A 39 -7.62 6.34 -6.93
C GLU A 39 -7.18 5.40 -5.81
N ALA A 40 -7.77 4.20 -5.74
CA ALA A 40 -7.39 3.23 -4.73
C ALA A 40 -5.93 2.82 -4.85
N LYS A 41 -5.45 2.63 -6.08
CA LYS A 41 -4.05 2.32 -6.32
C LYS A 41 -3.14 3.45 -5.87
N GLU A 42 -3.52 4.68 -6.16
CA GLU A 42 -2.73 5.83 -5.78
C GLU A 42 -2.67 6.01 -4.27
N MET A 43 -3.81 5.82 -3.62
CA MET A 43 -3.87 5.88 -2.16
C MET A 43 -2.99 4.81 -1.53
N ALA A 44 -2.99 3.62 -2.14
CA ALA A 44 -2.15 2.53 -1.64
C ALA A 44 -0.66 2.86 -1.79
N ARG A 45 -0.27 3.44 -2.91
CA ARG A 45 1.13 3.83 -3.10
C ARG A 45 1.57 4.86 -2.07
N ASP A 46 0.72 5.85 -1.81
CA ASP A 46 1.03 6.86 -0.79
C ASP A 46 1.14 6.22 0.58
N ALA A 47 0.25 5.29 0.89
CA ALA A 47 0.27 4.61 2.17
C ALA A 47 1.53 3.75 2.33
N ILE A 48 1.94 3.06 1.26
CA ILE A 48 3.16 2.27 1.29
C ILE A 48 4.36 3.17 1.56
N SER A 49 4.43 4.30 0.86
CA SER A 49 5.53 5.24 1.02
C SER A 49 5.63 5.71 2.47
N GLY A 50 4.51 6.12 3.06
CA GLY A 50 4.50 6.57 4.45
C GLY A 50 4.85 5.46 5.43
N TYR A 51 4.37 4.25 5.14
CA TYR A 51 4.64 3.10 5.98
C TYR A 51 6.14 2.79 6.00
N ILE A 52 6.75 2.77 4.81
CA ILE A 52 8.18 2.50 4.68
C ILE A 52 9.00 3.58 5.37
N ASP A 53 8.62 4.85 5.19
CA ASP A 53 9.30 5.95 5.86
C ASP A 53 9.25 5.80 7.37
N SER A 54 8.12 5.37 7.90
CA SER A 54 7.96 5.15 9.32
C SER A 54 8.87 4.03 9.81
N LEU A 55 8.97 2.94 9.04
CA LEU A 55 9.86 1.83 9.40
C LEU A 55 11.32 2.30 9.43
N LYS A 56 11.71 3.08 8.43
CA LYS A 56 13.08 3.61 8.38
C LYS A 56 13.38 4.50 9.57
N LYS A 57 12.42 5.33 9.92
CA LYS A 57 12.57 6.24 11.06
C LYS A 57 12.79 5.49 12.35
N HIS A 58 12.14 4.36 12.52
CA HIS A 58 12.25 3.54 13.72
C HIS A 58 13.28 2.44 13.58
N LYS A 59 14.02 2.44 12.47
CA LYS A 59 15.07 1.45 12.19
C LYS A 59 14.54 0.02 12.23
N GLU A 60 13.31 -0.15 11.75
CA GLU A 60 12.70 -1.45 11.67
C GLU A 60 12.89 -2.04 10.28
N PRO A 61 12.97 -3.37 10.17
CA PRO A 61 13.17 -4.00 8.86
C PRO A 61 11.99 -3.77 7.94
N ILE A 62 12.29 -3.59 6.66
CA ILE A 62 11.29 -3.39 5.64
C ILE A 62 10.96 -4.73 5.02
N PRO A 63 9.70 -5.19 5.12
CA PRO A 63 9.32 -6.46 4.47
C PRO A 63 9.30 -6.30 2.95
N THR A 64 9.83 -7.27 2.27
CA THR A 64 9.87 -7.26 0.80
C THR A 64 9.48 -8.61 0.22
#